data_53638225f9af519efdd49d5b5948a620
#
_entry.id   53638225f9af519efdd49d5b5948a620
#
_cell.length_a   1.000
_cell.length_b   1.000
_cell.length_c   1.000
_cell.angle_alpha   90.00
_cell.angle_beta   90.00
_cell.angle_gamma   90.00
#
_symmetry.space_group_name_H-M   'P 1'
#
loop_
_entity.id
_entity.type
_entity.pdbx_description
1 polymer ?
#
loop_
_entity_poly.entity_id
_entity_poly.type
_entity_poly.pdbx_seq_one_letter_code
_entity_poly.pdbx_strand_id
1 'polypeptide(L)'
;MFKRLIILISVLFIGCGPSLISTGAKTVIKENEDEKTFSESWDDATIKLGIKEKYFSYDATLFTRIDVEVELGKVLLTGVVPYGDMRLEAVRLAWKQDGVIEVLNEISIDSGYGLDDIAKDKFISTQ
;
A
#
# COMPACT_ATOMS: atom_id res chain seq x y z
N MET A 1 37.18 27.01 32.93
CA MET A 1 35.99 27.22 32.07
C MET A 1 35.70 26.07 31.14
N PHE A 2 36.67 25.54 30.44
CA PHE A 2 36.47 24.42 29.54
C PHE A 2 35.99 23.14 30.21
N LYS A 3 36.53 22.82 31.37
CA LYS A 3 36.14 21.60 32.11
C LYS A 3 34.69 21.64 32.58
N ARG A 4 34.18 22.83 32.92
CA ARG A 4 32.78 22.99 33.34
C ARG A 4 31.83 22.93 32.14
N LEU A 5 32.26 23.41 30.99
CA LEU A 5 31.52 23.37 29.77
C LEU A 5 31.38 21.92 29.24
N ILE A 6 32.49 21.16 29.32
CA ILE A 6 32.50 19.75 28.91
C ILE A 6 31.60 18.91 29.81
N ILE A 7 31.58 19.19 31.12
CA ILE A 7 30.70 18.48 32.06
C ILE A 7 29.23 18.80 31.77
N LEU A 8 28.91 20.05 31.44
CA LEU A 8 27.54 20.44 31.06
C LEU A 8 27.06 19.76 29.77
N ILE A 9 27.93 19.66 28.78
CA ILE A 9 27.64 18.98 27.53
C ILE A 9 27.47 17.48 27.76
N SER A 10 28.32 16.89 28.65
CA SER A 10 28.24 15.48 29.00
C SER A 10 26.90 15.12 29.69
N VAL A 11 26.43 16.00 30.58
CA VAL A 11 25.15 15.80 31.28
C VAL A 11 23.97 15.89 30.35
N LEU A 12 24.03 16.77 29.35
CA LEU A 12 22.98 16.87 28.31
C LEU A 12 22.86 15.61 27.46
N PHE A 13 23.99 14.97 27.15
CA PHE A 13 24.00 13.73 26.38
C PHE A 13 23.42 12.54 27.15
N ILE A 14 23.67 12.47 28.43
CA ILE A 14 23.17 11.36 29.27
C ILE A 14 21.66 11.48 29.53
N GLY A 15 21.15 12.70 29.56
CA GLY A 15 19.72 12.94 29.79
C GLY A 15 18.78 12.52 28.66
N CYS A 16 19.24 12.55 27.41
CA CYS A 16 18.39 12.21 26.27
C CYS A 16 18.33 10.71 25.96
N GLY A 17 19.45 9.98 26.19
CA GLY A 17 19.53 8.57 25.86
C GLY A 17 18.62 7.66 26.68
N PRO A 18 18.61 7.75 28.02
CA PRO A 18 17.79 6.87 28.85
C PRO A 18 16.27 7.09 28.68
N SER A 19 15.86 8.31 28.44
CA SER A 19 14.43 8.60 28.28
C SER A 19 13.87 8.06 26.97
N LEU A 20 14.64 8.07 25.91
CA LEU A 20 14.23 7.46 24.63
C LEU A 20 14.14 5.94 24.74
N ILE A 21 15.11 5.32 25.42
CA ILE A 21 15.12 3.86 25.61
C ILE A 21 13.97 3.43 26.52
N SER A 22 13.70 4.17 27.59
CA SER A 22 12.60 3.80 28.50
C SER A 22 11.23 4.05 27.86
N THR A 23 11.09 5.03 26.99
CA THR A 23 9.87 5.25 26.23
C THR A 23 9.66 4.12 25.22
N GLY A 24 10.73 3.72 24.53
CA GLY A 24 10.69 2.58 23.62
C GLY A 24 10.33 1.28 24.34
N ALA A 25 10.88 1.04 25.53
CA ALA A 25 10.59 -0.15 26.32
C ALA A 25 9.13 -0.17 26.82
N LYS A 26 8.58 0.96 27.21
CA LYS A 26 7.19 1.07 27.62
C LYS A 26 6.22 0.83 26.45
N THR A 27 6.60 1.30 25.29
CA THR A 27 5.85 1.08 24.07
C THR A 27 5.84 -0.40 23.72
N VAL A 28 6.97 -1.09 23.85
CA VAL A 28 7.09 -2.52 23.59
C VAL A 28 6.22 -3.37 24.53
N ILE A 29 6.02 -2.98 25.78
CA ILE A 29 5.21 -3.73 26.73
C ILE A 29 3.70 -3.63 26.44
N LYS A 30 3.25 -2.53 25.86
CA LYS A 30 1.86 -2.36 25.43
C LYS A 30 1.53 -3.11 24.15
N GLU A 31 2.52 -3.63 23.49
CA GLU A 31 2.48 -4.02 22.11
C GLU A 31 2.30 -5.50 21.85
N ASN A 32 1.87 -6.29 22.81
CA ASN A 32 1.45 -7.64 22.47
C ASN A 32 0.22 -7.63 21.55
N GLU A 33 -0.59 -6.59 21.63
CA GLU A 33 -1.65 -6.35 20.65
C GLU A 33 -1.12 -5.65 19.39
N ASP A 34 -0.16 -4.75 19.55
CA ASP A 34 0.44 -4.03 18.43
C ASP A 34 1.38 -4.91 17.61
N GLU A 35 2.03 -5.89 18.21
CA GLU A 35 2.82 -6.87 17.47
C GLU A 35 1.96 -7.67 16.49
N LYS A 36 0.77 -8.06 16.91
CA LYS A 36 -0.19 -8.72 16.02
C LYS A 36 -0.59 -7.80 14.87
N THR A 37 -0.93 -6.55 15.17
CA THR A 37 -1.31 -5.56 14.18
C THR A 37 -0.16 -5.23 13.24
N PHE A 38 1.06 -5.15 13.76
CA PHE A 38 2.25 -4.90 12.94
C PHE A 38 2.53 -6.08 12.02
N SER A 39 2.45 -7.31 12.51
CA SER A 39 2.64 -8.52 11.71
C SER A 39 1.58 -8.63 10.62
N GLU A 40 0.32 -8.39 10.94
CA GLU A 40 -0.77 -8.37 9.96
C GLU A 40 -0.57 -7.28 8.92
N SER A 41 -0.17 -6.09 9.35
CA SER A 41 0.14 -4.99 8.43
C SER A 41 1.33 -5.29 7.53
N TRP A 42 2.34 -5.98 8.06
CA TRP A 42 3.49 -6.40 7.28
C TRP A 42 3.11 -7.45 6.25
N ASP A 43 2.28 -8.41 6.63
CA ASP A 43 1.77 -9.43 5.72
C ASP A 43 0.95 -8.79 4.60
N ASP A 44 0.10 -7.83 4.92
CA ASP A 44 -0.69 -7.10 3.94
C ASP A 44 0.20 -6.31 2.97
N ALA A 45 1.25 -5.67 3.46
CA ALA A 45 2.22 -4.96 2.62
C ALA A 45 2.96 -5.92 1.69
N THR A 46 3.34 -7.08 2.19
CA THR A 46 4.01 -8.12 1.40
C THR A 46 3.08 -8.65 0.30
N ILE A 47 1.82 -8.88 0.61
CA ILE A 47 0.80 -9.29 -0.35
C ILE A 47 0.64 -8.23 -1.44
N LYS A 48 0.50 -6.98 -1.04
CA LYS A 48 0.35 -5.86 -1.98
C LYS A 48 1.52 -5.76 -2.94
N LEU A 49 2.74 -5.82 -2.42
CA LEU A 49 3.96 -5.78 -3.24
C LEU A 49 4.04 -6.97 -4.18
N GLY A 50 3.69 -8.15 -3.71
CA GLY A 50 3.69 -9.36 -4.52
C GLY A 50 2.70 -9.27 -5.70
N ILE A 51 1.51 -8.74 -5.46
CA ILE A 51 0.52 -8.53 -6.50
C ILE A 51 1.02 -7.48 -7.51
N LYS A 52 1.54 -6.38 -7.02
CA LYS A 52 2.10 -5.32 -7.88
C LYS A 52 3.25 -5.83 -8.74
N GLU A 53 4.10 -6.68 -8.18
CA GLU A 53 5.19 -7.30 -8.92
C GLU A 53 4.66 -8.20 -10.05
N LYS A 54 3.63 -8.99 -9.76
CA LYS A 54 2.98 -9.83 -10.77
C LYS A 54 2.38 -8.99 -11.90
N TYR A 55 1.76 -7.87 -11.55
CA TYR A 55 1.21 -6.95 -12.53
C TYR A 55 2.29 -6.36 -13.42
N PHE A 56 3.38 -5.90 -12.80
CA PHE A 56 4.49 -5.31 -13.54
C PHE A 56 5.13 -6.32 -14.49
N SER A 57 5.27 -7.58 -14.05
CA SER A 57 5.85 -8.65 -14.87
C SER A 57 4.93 -9.06 -16.02
N TYR A 58 3.63 -8.95 -15.82
CA TYR A 58 2.66 -9.31 -16.86
C TYR A 58 2.50 -8.20 -17.88
N ASP A 59 2.19 -6.99 -17.42
CA ASP A 59 1.98 -5.82 -18.28
C ASP A 59 2.11 -4.56 -17.43
N ALA A 60 2.95 -3.63 -17.87
CA ALA A 60 3.13 -2.35 -17.19
C ALA A 60 1.82 -1.57 -17.06
N THR A 61 0.86 -1.78 -17.95
CA THR A 61 -0.45 -1.14 -17.88
C THR A 61 -1.22 -1.58 -16.65
N LEU A 62 -1.17 -2.86 -16.29
CA LEU A 62 -1.79 -3.35 -15.06
C LEU A 62 -1.16 -2.70 -13.83
N PHE A 63 0.15 -2.60 -13.82
CA PHE A 63 0.89 -2.00 -12.71
C PHE A 63 0.51 -0.53 -12.50
N THR A 64 0.37 0.23 -13.57
CA THR A 64 0.13 1.67 -13.51
C THR A 64 -1.36 2.03 -13.33
N ARG A 65 -2.27 1.21 -13.81
CA ARG A 65 -3.69 1.55 -13.84
C ARG A 65 -4.51 0.92 -12.71
N ILE A 66 -3.98 -0.13 -12.09
CA ILE A 66 -4.70 -0.83 -11.04
C ILE A 66 -4.07 -0.53 -9.70
N ASP A 67 -4.88 -0.03 -8.77
CA ASP A 67 -4.50 0.14 -7.39
C ASP A 67 -4.86 -1.10 -6.60
N VAL A 68 -3.96 -1.50 -5.72
CA VAL A 68 -4.11 -2.67 -4.86
C VAL A 68 -4.12 -2.20 -3.41
N GLU A 69 -5.19 -2.49 -2.71
CA GLU A 69 -5.27 -2.31 -1.27
C GLU A 69 -5.47 -3.66 -0.62
N VAL A 70 -4.75 -3.92 0.47
CA VAL A 70 -4.82 -5.19 1.18
C VAL A 70 -5.07 -4.92 2.65
N GLU A 71 -6.07 -5.59 3.20
CA GLU A 71 -6.40 -5.53 4.61
C GLU A 71 -6.75 -6.93 5.10
N LEU A 72 -5.96 -7.46 6.03
CA LEU A 72 -6.14 -8.79 6.61
C LEU A 72 -6.26 -9.89 5.54
N GLY A 73 -5.44 -9.81 4.50
CA GLY A 73 -5.44 -10.74 3.40
C GLY A 73 -6.55 -10.55 2.37
N LYS A 74 -7.43 -9.60 2.59
CA LYS A 74 -8.47 -9.23 1.64
C LYS A 74 -7.96 -8.16 0.71
N VAL A 75 -8.04 -8.41 -0.57
CA VAL A 75 -7.49 -7.55 -1.62
C VAL A 75 -8.62 -6.79 -2.27
N LEU A 76 -8.48 -5.47 -2.33
CA LEU A 76 -9.36 -4.61 -3.10
C LEU A 76 -8.61 -4.12 -4.33
N LEU A 77 -9.15 -4.39 -5.49
CA LEU A 77 -8.61 -3.92 -6.77
C LEU A 77 -9.49 -2.81 -7.30
N THR A 78 -8.88 -1.65 -7.55
CA THR A 78 -9.57 -0.50 -8.12
C THR A 78 -8.79 0.03 -9.31
N GLY A 79 -9.44 0.81 -10.13
CA GLY A 79 -8.81 1.43 -11.29
C GLY A 79 -9.62 1.25 -12.55
N VAL A 80 -9.04 1.65 -13.65
CA VAL A 80 -9.68 1.61 -14.97
C VAL A 80 -8.72 0.96 -15.95
N VAL A 81 -9.19 -0.04 -16.64
CA VAL A 81 -8.44 -0.74 -17.69
C VAL A 81 -9.19 -0.66 -19.01
N PRO A 82 -8.48 -0.68 -20.15
CA PRO A 82 -9.13 -0.55 -21.45
C PRO A 82 -9.90 -1.79 -21.90
N TYR A 83 -9.53 -2.97 -21.40
CA TYR A 83 -10.11 -4.22 -21.87
C TYR A 83 -10.53 -5.12 -20.72
N GLY A 84 -11.60 -5.89 -20.93
CA GLY A 84 -12.07 -6.86 -19.96
C GLY A 84 -11.08 -7.96 -19.66
N ASP A 85 -10.26 -8.34 -20.64
CA ASP A 85 -9.21 -9.33 -20.45
C ASP A 85 -8.16 -8.89 -19.41
N MET A 86 -7.84 -7.62 -19.39
CA MET A 86 -6.91 -7.06 -18.40
C MET A 86 -7.48 -7.12 -16.99
N ARG A 87 -8.76 -6.83 -16.84
CA ARG A 87 -9.45 -6.95 -15.55
C ARG A 87 -9.43 -8.40 -15.07
N LEU A 88 -9.72 -9.34 -15.94
CA LEU A 88 -9.72 -10.76 -15.61
C LEU A 88 -8.33 -11.23 -15.18
N GLU A 89 -7.29 -10.82 -15.93
CA GLU A 89 -5.91 -11.15 -15.58
C GLU A 89 -5.49 -10.54 -14.25
N ALA A 90 -5.91 -9.30 -13.98
CA ALA A 90 -5.61 -8.65 -12.71
C ALA A 90 -6.16 -9.44 -11.53
N VAL A 91 -7.39 -9.90 -11.62
CA VAL A 91 -8.03 -10.72 -10.59
C VAL A 91 -7.32 -12.06 -10.47
N ARG A 92 -7.00 -12.70 -11.58
CA ARG A 92 -6.30 -13.99 -11.60
C ARG A 92 -4.91 -13.89 -10.95
N LEU A 93 -4.16 -12.87 -11.28
CA LEU A 93 -2.83 -12.64 -10.71
C LEU A 93 -2.89 -12.34 -9.21
N ALA A 94 -3.92 -11.60 -8.78
CA ALA A 94 -4.12 -11.33 -7.35
C ALA A 94 -4.38 -12.63 -6.57
N TRP A 95 -5.19 -13.53 -7.11
CA TRP A 95 -5.44 -14.83 -6.49
C TRP A 95 -4.21 -15.73 -6.41
N LYS A 96 -3.23 -15.55 -7.30
CA LYS A 96 -1.99 -16.31 -7.28
C LYS A 96 -1.04 -15.91 -6.16
N GLN A 97 -1.25 -14.74 -5.57
CA GLN A 97 -0.38 -14.27 -4.49
C GLN A 97 -0.68 -15.03 -3.20
N ASP A 98 0.39 -15.50 -2.56
CA ASP A 98 0.29 -16.18 -1.27
C ASP A 98 -0.27 -15.23 -0.20
N GLY A 99 -1.15 -15.75 0.63
CA GLY A 99 -1.74 -14.98 1.72
C GLY A 99 -3.06 -14.31 1.37
N VAL A 100 -3.46 -14.31 0.11
CA VAL A 100 -4.73 -13.73 -0.33
C VAL A 100 -5.88 -14.63 0.08
N ILE A 101 -6.82 -14.06 0.83
CA ILE A 101 -8.02 -14.74 1.31
C ILE A 101 -9.21 -14.43 0.41
N GLU A 102 -9.31 -13.18 -0.04
CA GLU A 102 -10.44 -12.69 -0.82
C GLU A 102 -9.97 -11.60 -1.78
N VAL A 103 -10.56 -11.54 -2.96
CA VAL A 103 -10.32 -10.48 -3.93
C VAL A 103 -11.63 -9.80 -4.25
N LEU A 104 -11.72 -8.51 -3.96
CA LEU A 104 -12.82 -7.65 -4.33
C LEU A 104 -12.44 -6.89 -5.60
N ASN A 105 -13.17 -7.13 -6.66
CA ASN A 105 -12.88 -6.54 -7.97
C ASN A 105 -13.79 -5.33 -8.22
N GLU A 106 -13.21 -4.15 -8.04
CA GLU A 106 -13.84 -2.86 -8.35
C GLU A 106 -13.17 -2.19 -9.56
N ILE A 107 -12.57 -2.99 -10.44
CA ILE A 107 -11.93 -2.48 -11.64
C ILE A 107 -12.99 -2.17 -12.68
N SER A 108 -12.97 -0.96 -13.19
CA SER A 108 -13.84 -0.52 -14.27
C SER A 108 -13.17 -0.76 -15.61
N ILE A 109 -13.98 -1.03 -16.62
CA ILE A 109 -13.51 -1.13 -18.00
C ILE A 109 -13.93 0.12 -18.72
N ASP A 110 -12.95 0.82 -19.28
CA ASP A 110 -13.17 1.92 -20.19
C ASP A 110 -12.28 1.65 -21.38
N SER A 111 -12.86 1.48 -22.53
CA SER A 111 -12.15 1.06 -23.74
C SER A 111 -11.09 2.05 -24.22
N GLY A 112 -10.62 2.90 -23.34
CA GLY A 112 -9.45 3.76 -23.55
C GLY A 112 -9.67 4.95 -24.46
N TYR A 113 -10.83 5.01 -25.03
CA TYR A 113 -11.22 6.08 -25.93
C TYR A 113 -12.12 7.08 -25.23
N GLY A 114 -12.00 7.13 -23.92
CA GLY A 114 -12.88 7.89 -23.07
C GLY A 114 -12.98 9.35 -23.42
N LEU A 115 -11.90 9.96 -23.90
CA LEU A 115 -11.97 11.35 -24.33
C LEU A 115 -12.77 11.51 -25.61
N ASP A 116 -12.60 10.60 -26.56
CA ASP A 116 -13.36 10.62 -27.79
C ASP A 116 -14.81 10.19 -27.56
N ASP A 117 -15.03 9.20 -26.73
CA ASP A 117 -16.35 8.73 -26.38
C ASP A 117 -17.13 9.77 -25.58
N ILE A 118 -16.47 10.42 -24.62
CA ILE A 118 -17.07 11.53 -23.87
C ILE A 118 -17.41 12.70 -24.79
N ALA A 119 -16.52 13.02 -25.72
CA ALA A 119 -16.77 14.07 -26.70
C ALA A 119 -17.93 13.71 -27.63
N LYS A 120 -18.02 12.46 -28.06
CA LYS A 120 -19.13 11.96 -28.87
C LYS A 120 -20.44 11.98 -28.10
N ASP A 121 -20.45 11.50 -26.87
CA ASP A 121 -21.64 11.49 -26.03
C ASP A 121 -22.15 12.89 -25.75
N LYS A 122 -21.26 13.82 -25.43
CA LYS A 122 -21.62 15.21 -25.26
C LYS A 122 -22.15 15.84 -26.54
N PHE A 123 -21.55 15.46 -27.65
CA PHE A 123 -21.97 15.97 -28.95
C PHE A 123 -23.34 15.44 -29.34
N ILE A 124 -23.64 14.18 -29.07
CA ILE A 124 -24.90 13.55 -29.32
C ILE A 124 -25.98 14.09 -28.40
N SER A 125 -25.68 14.34 -27.14
CA SER A 125 -26.65 14.86 -26.19
C SER A 125 -27.01 16.33 -26.40
N THR A 126 -26.19 17.08 -27.13
CA THR A 126 -26.49 18.46 -27.48
C THR A 126 -27.33 18.61 -28.75
N GLN A 127 -27.52 17.52 -29.47
CA GLN A 127 -28.42 17.48 -30.64
C GLN A 127 -29.82 17.04 -30.22
#